data_2615de3537ad81824cab5d106be8e124
#
_entry.id   2615de3537ad81824cab5d106be8e124
#
_cell.length_a   1.000
_cell.length_b   1.000
_cell.length_c   1.000
_cell.angle_alpha   90.00
_cell.angle_beta   90.00
_cell.angle_gamma   90.00
#
_symmetry.space_group_name_H-M   'P 1'
#
loop_
_entity.id
_entity.type
_entity.pdbx_description
1 polymer ?
#
loop_
_entity_poly.entity_id
_entity_poly.type
_entity_poly.pdbx_seq_one_letter_code
_entity_poly.pdbx_strand_id
1 'polypeptide(L)'
;MKVIAFGVREDEECFMDPVAKKLNIEVEIHTEHLNMETVHWAKGFDAVSIVGVCQADRDILKILSGYGIKALSTRTIGYDQIDLDAANEYGIKVANVSYSPDCVADFTILLMLALTRRFAHMLERSRCMDYSLHGIQGKEMHNLTVGIIGLGRIGSCVARDLKGFGCKIQ
;
A
#
# COMPACT_ATOMS: atom_id res chain seq x y z
N MET A 1 11.89 -24.22 -1.28
CA MET A 1 12.18 -22.84 -0.87
C MET A 1 11.24 -22.50 0.28
N LYS A 2 11.79 -22.00 1.38
CA LYS A 2 11.04 -21.59 2.56
C LYS A 2 10.96 -20.07 2.63
N VAL A 3 9.78 -19.54 2.81
CA VAL A 3 9.51 -18.09 2.87
C VAL A 3 8.85 -17.77 4.20
N ILE A 4 9.32 -16.74 4.89
CA ILE A 4 8.63 -16.17 6.03
C ILE A 4 7.95 -14.86 5.61
N ALA A 5 6.67 -14.70 5.94
CA ALA A 5 5.86 -13.54 5.59
C ALA A 5 5.45 -12.78 6.86
N PHE A 6 5.90 -11.52 6.96
CA PHE A 6 5.60 -10.62 8.08
C PHE A 6 4.48 -9.64 7.74
N GLY A 7 3.70 -9.25 8.74
CA GLY A 7 2.63 -8.27 8.61
C GLY A 7 1.51 -8.73 7.69
N VAL A 8 1.19 -10.02 7.72
CA VAL A 8 0.10 -10.59 6.93
C VAL A 8 -1.22 -10.26 7.61
N ARG A 9 -2.14 -9.67 6.87
CA ARG A 9 -3.48 -9.38 7.37
C ARG A 9 -4.38 -10.62 7.17
N GLU A 10 -5.40 -10.71 7.99
CA GLU A 10 -6.38 -11.80 7.97
C GLU A 10 -7.06 -11.95 6.59
N ASP A 11 -7.29 -10.83 5.88
CA ASP A 11 -7.86 -10.82 4.53
C ASP A 11 -6.87 -11.23 3.42
N GLU A 12 -5.56 -11.26 3.70
CA GLU A 12 -4.51 -11.70 2.77
C GLU A 12 -4.21 -13.20 2.89
N GLU A 13 -4.37 -13.78 4.06
CA GLU A 13 -3.96 -15.16 4.37
C GLU A 13 -4.59 -16.18 3.41
N CYS A 14 -5.87 -16.03 3.10
CA CYS A 14 -6.61 -16.92 2.21
C CYS A 14 -6.03 -17.00 0.78
N PHE A 15 -5.25 -16.01 0.35
CA PHE A 15 -4.62 -15.99 -0.97
C PHE A 15 -3.20 -16.59 -0.96
N MET A 16 -2.54 -16.66 0.20
CA MET A 16 -1.16 -17.13 0.30
C MET A 16 -1.04 -18.63 0.09
N ASP A 17 -1.86 -19.44 0.72
CA ASP A 17 -1.85 -20.89 0.63
C ASP A 17 -2.00 -21.43 -0.82
N PRO A 18 -2.99 -20.97 -1.62
CA PRO A 18 -3.11 -21.41 -3.01
C PRO A 18 -1.89 -21.06 -3.86
N VAL A 19 -1.30 -19.89 -3.64
CA VAL A 19 -0.10 -19.44 -4.37
C VAL A 19 1.12 -20.25 -3.94
N ALA A 20 1.30 -20.49 -2.64
CA ALA A 20 2.37 -21.31 -2.11
C ALA A 20 2.35 -22.72 -2.69
N LYS A 21 1.18 -23.36 -2.71
CA LYS A 21 0.98 -24.69 -3.32
C LYS A 21 1.30 -24.69 -4.81
N LYS A 22 0.82 -23.69 -5.56
CA LYS A 22 1.06 -23.57 -7.01
C LYS A 22 2.56 -23.42 -7.33
N LEU A 23 3.30 -22.69 -6.49
CA LEU A 23 4.72 -22.43 -6.67
C LEU A 23 5.63 -23.48 -6.02
N ASN A 24 5.05 -24.46 -5.31
CA ASN A 24 5.77 -25.47 -4.52
C ASN A 24 6.76 -24.84 -3.53
N ILE A 25 6.29 -23.86 -2.75
CA ILE A 25 7.03 -23.18 -1.69
C ILE A 25 6.34 -23.40 -0.34
N GLU A 26 7.11 -23.44 0.73
CA GLU A 26 6.61 -23.40 2.09
C GLU A 26 6.55 -21.94 2.53
N VAL A 27 5.41 -21.49 3.07
CA VAL A 27 5.25 -20.14 3.59
C VAL A 27 4.84 -20.22 5.05
N GLU A 28 5.61 -19.56 5.91
CA GLU A 28 5.23 -19.31 7.30
C GLU A 28 4.70 -17.90 7.43
N ILE A 29 3.54 -17.74 8.06
CA ILE A 29 2.78 -16.49 8.09
C ILE A 29 2.78 -15.91 9.49
N HIS A 30 3.11 -14.62 9.61
CA HIS A 30 3.08 -13.85 10.85
C HIS A 30 2.31 -12.55 10.67
N THR A 31 1.47 -12.20 11.63
CA THR A 31 0.77 -10.91 11.70
C THR A 31 1.68 -9.79 12.17
N GLU A 32 2.72 -10.13 12.93
CA GLU A 32 3.73 -9.20 13.40
C GLU A 32 4.57 -8.65 12.24
N HIS A 33 5.02 -7.42 12.40
CA HIS A 33 5.87 -6.76 11.42
C HIS A 33 7.34 -7.12 11.63
N LEU A 34 8.09 -7.17 10.52
CA LEU A 34 9.55 -7.28 10.59
C LEU A 34 10.14 -6.04 11.24
N ASN A 35 10.93 -6.25 12.29
CA ASN A 35 11.68 -5.26 13.04
C ASN A 35 12.83 -5.93 13.78
N MET A 36 13.58 -5.20 14.60
CA MET A 36 14.72 -5.74 15.36
C MET A 36 14.34 -6.85 16.34
N GLU A 37 13.10 -6.87 16.85
CA GLU A 37 12.62 -7.88 17.80
C GLU A 37 12.23 -9.19 17.10
N THR A 38 11.72 -9.10 15.87
CA THR A 38 11.16 -10.25 15.11
C THR A 38 12.10 -10.79 14.04
N VAL A 39 13.16 -10.07 13.68
CA VAL A 39 14.09 -10.45 12.60
C VAL A 39 14.70 -11.85 12.81
N HIS A 40 14.86 -12.29 14.05
CA HIS A 40 15.43 -13.60 14.36
C HIS A 40 14.53 -14.78 13.96
N TRP A 41 13.25 -14.56 13.71
CA TRP A 41 12.33 -15.59 13.19
C TRP A 41 12.67 -15.99 11.75
N ALA A 42 13.33 -15.09 11.00
CA ALA A 42 13.75 -15.40 9.64
C ALA A 42 14.91 -16.41 9.52
N LYS A 43 15.46 -16.88 10.67
CA LYS A 43 16.53 -17.86 10.66
C LYS A 43 16.07 -19.21 10.11
N GLY A 44 16.74 -19.70 9.06
CA GLY A 44 16.44 -20.98 8.42
C GLY A 44 15.45 -20.86 7.24
N PHE A 45 15.09 -19.66 6.87
CA PHE A 45 14.32 -19.38 5.66
C PHE A 45 15.24 -18.96 4.51
N ASP A 46 14.72 -19.06 3.26
CA ASP A 46 15.44 -18.66 2.05
C ASP A 46 15.10 -17.23 1.63
N ALA A 47 13.87 -16.79 1.94
CA ALA A 47 13.35 -15.48 1.54
C ALA A 47 12.38 -14.90 2.59
N VAL A 48 12.22 -13.58 2.54
CA VAL A 48 11.34 -12.80 3.42
C VAL A 48 10.31 -12.04 2.58
N SER A 49 9.04 -12.07 2.99
CA SER A 49 7.98 -11.22 2.43
C SER A 49 7.50 -10.24 3.48
N ILE A 50 7.46 -8.95 3.13
CA ILE A 50 7.11 -7.85 4.04
C ILE A 50 5.98 -6.99 3.50
N VAL A 51 5.49 -6.06 4.32
CA VAL A 51 4.54 -5.00 3.97
C VAL A 51 5.14 -3.62 4.29
N GLY A 52 4.51 -2.55 3.85
CA GLY A 52 5.06 -1.19 3.90
C GLY A 52 5.45 -0.64 5.28
N VAL A 53 4.85 -1.17 6.35
CA VAL A 53 5.16 -0.78 7.74
C VAL A 53 6.28 -1.59 8.38
N CYS A 54 6.77 -2.64 7.72
CA CYS A 54 7.93 -3.41 8.17
C CYS A 54 9.21 -2.58 8.01
N GLN A 55 10.19 -2.84 8.87
CA GLN A 55 11.51 -2.24 8.78
C GLN A 55 12.45 -3.14 7.97
N ALA A 56 13.14 -2.57 7.01
CA ALA A 56 14.17 -3.28 6.24
C ALA A 56 15.36 -2.34 5.99
N ASP A 57 15.81 -1.72 7.08
CA ASP A 57 17.01 -0.90 7.12
C ASP A 57 18.30 -1.72 7.04
N ARG A 58 19.43 -1.05 6.99
CA ARG A 58 20.76 -1.65 6.88
C ARG A 58 21.02 -2.71 7.95
N ASP A 59 20.62 -2.48 9.20
CA ASP A 59 20.91 -3.38 10.32
C ASP A 59 20.10 -4.67 10.21
N ILE A 60 18.81 -4.56 9.88
CA ILE A 60 17.95 -5.72 9.65
C ILE A 60 18.43 -6.51 8.42
N LEU A 61 18.76 -5.86 7.32
CA LEU A 61 19.26 -6.51 6.11
C LEU A 61 20.59 -7.24 6.35
N LYS A 62 21.48 -6.67 7.18
CA LYS A 62 22.71 -7.33 7.61
C LYS A 62 22.44 -8.62 8.38
N ILE A 63 21.48 -8.58 9.31
CA ILE A 63 21.08 -9.78 10.08
C ILE A 63 20.47 -10.84 9.16
N LEU A 64 19.56 -10.44 8.25
CA LEU A 64 18.93 -11.33 7.29
C LEU A 64 19.96 -11.99 6.36
N SER A 65 20.93 -11.23 5.87
CA SER A 65 22.04 -11.78 5.07
C SER A 65 22.86 -12.78 5.87
N GLY A 66 23.12 -12.50 7.16
CA GLY A 66 23.79 -13.43 8.07
C GLY A 66 23.04 -14.74 8.30
N TYR A 67 21.71 -14.75 8.14
CA TYR A 67 20.89 -15.97 8.16
C TYR A 67 20.81 -16.69 6.81
N GLY A 68 21.41 -16.11 5.77
CA GLY A 68 21.45 -16.70 4.43
C GLY A 68 20.25 -16.33 3.55
N ILE A 69 19.44 -15.36 3.95
CA ILE A 69 18.32 -14.84 3.14
C ILE A 69 18.87 -14.28 1.82
N LYS A 70 18.27 -14.71 0.69
CA LYS A 70 18.68 -14.31 -0.66
C LYS A 70 17.70 -13.38 -1.36
N ALA A 71 16.46 -13.31 -0.87
CA ALA A 71 15.43 -12.49 -1.47
C ALA A 71 14.52 -11.86 -0.42
N LEU A 72 14.12 -10.62 -0.67
CA LEU A 72 13.12 -9.89 0.09
C LEU A 72 12.09 -9.34 -0.88
N SER A 73 10.81 -9.65 -0.64
CA SER A 73 9.72 -9.07 -1.41
C SER A 73 8.85 -8.19 -0.54
N THR A 74 8.46 -7.02 -1.06
CA THR A 74 7.41 -6.23 -0.40
C THR A 74 6.08 -6.40 -1.14
N ARG A 75 4.99 -6.62 -0.38
CA ARG A 75 3.62 -6.71 -0.91
C ARG A 75 2.99 -5.34 -1.17
N THR A 76 3.83 -4.31 -1.34
CA THR A 76 3.44 -2.93 -1.64
C THR A 76 4.12 -2.44 -2.92
N ILE A 77 3.55 -1.42 -3.57
CA ILE A 77 4.20 -0.73 -4.69
C ILE A 77 5.37 0.12 -4.17
N GLY A 78 5.15 0.87 -3.08
CA GLY A 78 6.19 1.64 -2.42
C GLY A 78 7.19 0.72 -1.71
N TYR A 79 8.45 1.14 -1.67
CA TYR A 79 9.56 0.39 -1.07
C TYR A 79 10.55 1.29 -0.31
N ASP A 80 10.09 2.48 0.09
CA ASP A 80 10.92 3.48 0.79
C ASP A 80 11.44 2.98 2.14
N GLN A 81 10.79 1.96 2.73
CA GLN A 81 11.19 1.29 3.96
C GLN A 81 12.38 0.33 3.79
N ILE A 82 12.86 0.12 2.56
CA ILE A 82 13.93 -0.84 2.25
C ILE A 82 15.19 -0.06 1.84
N ASP A 83 16.29 -0.27 2.56
CA ASP A 83 17.62 0.24 2.16
C ASP A 83 18.15 -0.60 0.98
N LEU A 84 17.89 -0.13 -0.25
CA LEU A 84 18.28 -0.83 -1.47
C LEU A 84 19.80 -0.95 -1.63
N ASP A 85 20.56 0.04 -1.16
CA ASP A 85 22.01 0.04 -1.23
C ASP A 85 22.58 -1.05 -0.31
N ALA A 86 22.04 -1.16 0.91
CA ALA A 86 22.40 -2.23 1.83
C ALA A 86 21.96 -3.60 1.31
N ALA A 87 20.78 -3.71 0.73
CA ALA A 87 20.31 -4.97 0.16
C ALA A 87 21.25 -5.46 -0.95
N ASN A 88 21.68 -4.56 -1.83
CA ASN A 88 22.64 -4.87 -2.90
C ASN A 88 24.02 -5.24 -2.33
N GLU A 89 24.52 -4.51 -1.33
CA GLU A 89 25.79 -4.80 -0.66
C GLU A 89 25.80 -6.20 -0.02
N TYR A 90 24.66 -6.58 0.61
CA TYR A 90 24.52 -7.89 1.28
C TYR A 90 24.03 -9.01 0.36
N GLY A 91 23.85 -8.74 -0.93
CA GLY A 91 23.45 -9.73 -1.93
C GLY A 91 22.03 -10.22 -1.80
N ILE A 92 21.13 -9.42 -1.23
CA ILE A 92 19.70 -9.70 -1.10
C ILE A 92 18.97 -9.09 -2.31
N LYS A 93 18.30 -9.92 -3.10
CA LYS A 93 17.47 -9.47 -4.22
C LYS A 93 16.15 -8.91 -3.69
N VAL A 94 15.83 -7.67 -4.06
CA VAL A 94 14.58 -7.02 -3.66
C VAL A 94 13.59 -7.02 -4.81
N ALA A 95 12.32 -7.32 -4.51
CA ALA A 95 11.21 -7.23 -5.44
C ALA A 95 10.01 -6.53 -4.77
N ASN A 96 9.28 -5.77 -5.56
CA ASN A 96 8.00 -5.20 -5.17
C ASN A 96 6.86 -5.74 -6.05
N VAL A 97 5.62 -5.36 -5.72
CA VAL A 97 4.44 -5.71 -6.53
C VAL A 97 4.06 -4.59 -7.49
N SER A 98 3.34 -4.96 -8.53
CA SER A 98 2.74 -4.02 -9.47
C SER A 98 1.27 -4.38 -9.65
N TYR A 99 0.39 -3.42 -9.38
CA TYR A 99 -1.05 -3.54 -9.62
C TYR A 99 -1.58 -2.25 -10.27
N SER A 100 -2.86 -2.27 -10.68
CA SER A 100 -3.49 -1.10 -11.31
C SER A 100 -3.51 0.10 -10.37
N PRO A 101 -3.17 1.30 -10.84
CA PRO A 101 -3.31 2.54 -10.08
C PRO A 101 -4.77 2.97 -9.90
N ASP A 102 -5.72 2.35 -10.62
CA ASP A 102 -7.13 2.79 -10.70
C ASP A 102 -7.79 2.79 -9.31
N CYS A 103 -7.55 1.76 -8.48
CA CYS A 103 -8.12 1.69 -7.13
C CYS A 103 -7.73 2.91 -6.26
N VAL A 104 -6.49 3.36 -6.35
CA VAL A 104 -6.01 4.54 -5.60
C VAL A 104 -6.56 5.83 -6.22
N ALA A 105 -6.67 5.88 -7.55
CA ALA A 105 -7.25 7.01 -8.25
C ALA A 105 -8.73 7.18 -7.91
N ASP A 106 -9.51 6.10 -7.93
CA ASP A 106 -10.93 6.09 -7.53
C ASP A 106 -11.11 6.63 -6.11
N PHE A 107 -10.30 6.13 -5.16
CA PHE A 107 -10.37 6.59 -3.78
C PHE A 107 -9.99 8.07 -3.64
N THR A 108 -9.01 8.53 -4.42
CA THR A 108 -8.62 9.95 -4.47
C THR A 108 -9.79 10.82 -4.93
N ILE A 109 -10.49 10.43 -5.99
CA ILE A 109 -11.66 11.15 -6.51
C ILE A 109 -12.81 11.10 -5.50
N LEU A 110 -13.03 9.95 -4.86
CA LEU A 110 -14.03 9.83 -3.78
C LEU A 110 -13.77 10.86 -2.67
N LEU A 111 -12.52 11.01 -2.22
CA LEU A 111 -12.15 11.98 -1.20
C LEU A 111 -12.38 13.41 -1.67
N MET A 112 -12.04 13.75 -2.93
CA MET A 112 -12.32 15.05 -3.51
C MET A 112 -13.83 15.38 -3.52
N LEU A 113 -14.65 14.41 -3.94
CA LEU A 113 -16.11 14.54 -3.93
C LEU A 113 -16.65 14.65 -2.50
N ALA A 114 -16.15 13.84 -1.58
CA ALA A 114 -16.56 13.90 -0.17
C ALA A 114 -16.30 15.27 0.47
N LEU A 115 -15.14 15.86 0.17
CA LEU A 115 -14.80 17.22 0.64
C LEU A 115 -15.66 18.29 -0.02
N THR A 116 -15.74 18.29 -1.36
CA THR A 116 -16.46 19.34 -2.11
C THR A 116 -17.95 19.31 -1.85
N ARG A 117 -18.51 18.14 -1.58
CA ARG A 117 -19.94 17.95 -1.26
C ARG A 117 -20.25 17.91 0.25
N ARG A 118 -19.23 18.14 1.11
CA ARG A 118 -19.38 18.07 2.58
C ARG A 118 -20.02 16.77 3.07
N PHE A 119 -19.66 15.66 2.43
CA PHE A 119 -20.32 14.36 2.65
C PHE A 119 -20.24 13.89 4.10
N ALA A 120 -19.11 14.01 4.75
CA ALA A 120 -18.95 13.61 6.15
C ALA A 120 -19.95 14.35 7.06
N HIS A 121 -20.10 15.64 6.86
CA HIS A 121 -21.05 16.46 7.64
C HIS A 121 -22.51 16.08 7.37
N MET A 122 -22.85 15.77 6.11
CA MET A 122 -24.18 15.28 5.76
C MET A 122 -24.46 13.92 6.42
N LEU A 123 -23.46 13.04 6.47
CA LEU A 123 -23.58 11.72 7.09
C LEU A 123 -23.81 11.83 8.61
N GLU A 124 -23.11 12.71 9.30
CA GLU A 124 -23.34 12.96 10.74
C GLU A 124 -24.74 13.47 11.01
N ARG A 125 -25.22 14.42 10.24
CA ARG A 125 -26.57 14.98 10.39
C ARG A 125 -27.66 13.95 10.09
N SER A 126 -27.46 13.10 9.10
CA SER A 126 -28.41 12.03 8.77
C SER A 126 -28.66 11.07 9.93
N ARG A 127 -27.62 10.82 10.77
CA ARG A 127 -27.76 9.99 11.98
C ARG A 127 -28.72 10.59 13.00
N CYS A 128 -28.87 11.92 12.99
CA CYS A 128 -29.82 12.65 13.83
C CYS A 128 -31.13 13.02 13.09
N MET A 129 -31.39 12.38 11.94
CA MET A 129 -32.57 12.63 11.09
C MET A 129 -32.71 14.11 10.66
N ASP A 130 -31.59 14.86 10.64
CA ASP A 130 -31.55 16.23 10.15
C ASP A 130 -31.20 16.28 8.66
N TYR A 131 -32.19 16.46 7.82
CA TYR A 131 -32.07 16.58 6.36
C TYR A 131 -32.17 18.03 5.87
N SER A 132 -32.03 19.02 6.75
CA SER A 132 -32.06 20.42 6.38
C SER A 132 -30.84 20.78 5.52
N LEU A 133 -31.01 21.73 4.57
CA LEU A 133 -29.94 22.15 3.66
C LEU A 133 -29.06 23.25 4.24
N HIS A 134 -29.38 23.76 5.44
CA HIS A 134 -28.61 24.85 6.06
C HIS A 134 -27.17 24.43 6.36
N GLY A 135 -26.20 25.19 5.84
CA GLY A 135 -24.78 25.00 6.12
C GLY A 135 -24.11 23.78 5.42
N ILE A 136 -24.81 23.02 4.58
CA ILE A 136 -24.28 21.88 3.85
C ILE A 136 -24.10 22.13 2.34
N GLN A 137 -24.14 23.36 1.91
CA GLN A 137 -23.91 23.71 0.51
C GLN A 137 -22.50 23.25 0.08
N GLY A 138 -22.47 22.39 -0.92
CA GLY A 138 -21.23 21.91 -1.54
C GLY A 138 -20.87 22.72 -2.80
N LYS A 139 -19.75 22.31 -3.41
CA LYS A 139 -19.31 22.86 -4.70
C LYS A 139 -19.43 21.78 -5.77
N GLU A 140 -19.67 22.18 -7.00
CA GLU A 140 -19.64 21.31 -8.18
C GLU A 140 -18.19 21.14 -8.65
N MET A 141 -17.78 19.91 -8.92
CA MET A 141 -16.43 19.63 -9.43
C MET A 141 -16.14 20.37 -10.72
N HIS A 142 -17.13 20.46 -11.62
CA HIS A 142 -17.02 21.19 -12.89
C HIS A 142 -16.47 22.61 -12.74
N ASN A 143 -16.83 23.31 -11.68
CA ASN A 143 -16.45 24.70 -11.45
C ASN A 143 -15.11 24.84 -10.68
N LEU A 144 -14.40 23.74 -10.45
CA LEU A 144 -13.16 23.75 -9.67
C LEU A 144 -11.93 23.61 -10.57
N THR A 145 -10.81 24.05 -10.03
CA THR A 145 -9.47 23.76 -10.54
C THR A 145 -8.82 22.75 -9.61
N VAL A 146 -8.37 21.62 -10.14
CA VAL A 146 -7.67 20.58 -9.41
C VAL A 146 -6.20 20.62 -9.79
N GLY A 147 -5.34 20.85 -8.80
CA GLY A 147 -3.88 20.76 -8.96
C GLY A 147 -3.40 19.34 -8.66
N ILE A 148 -2.55 18.78 -9.53
CA ILE A 148 -1.95 17.46 -9.35
C ILE A 148 -0.45 17.60 -9.26
N ILE A 149 0.10 17.26 -8.09
CA ILE A 149 1.54 17.24 -7.87
C ILE A 149 2.03 15.82 -8.07
N GLY A 150 2.76 15.58 -9.18
CA GLY A 150 3.26 14.28 -9.59
C GLY A 150 2.34 13.56 -10.59
N LEU A 151 2.82 13.44 -11.84
CA LEU A 151 2.13 12.75 -12.94
C LEU A 151 2.70 11.34 -13.20
N GLY A 152 3.00 10.61 -12.12
CA GLY A 152 3.33 9.19 -12.18
C GLY A 152 2.08 8.34 -12.52
N ARG A 153 2.16 7.03 -12.28
CA ARG A 153 1.07 6.08 -12.60
C ARG A 153 -0.27 6.50 -11.99
N ILE A 154 -0.29 6.84 -10.69
CA ILE A 154 -1.52 7.23 -9.96
C ILE A 154 -1.98 8.62 -10.42
N GLY A 155 -1.11 9.65 -10.41
CA GLY A 155 -1.50 11.00 -10.77
C GLY A 155 -2.02 11.11 -12.20
N SER A 156 -1.43 10.37 -13.14
CA SER A 156 -1.93 10.31 -14.53
C SER A 156 -3.31 9.65 -14.62
N CYS A 157 -3.57 8.64 -13.79
CA CYS A 157 -4.89 7.99 -13.71
C CYS A 157 -5.94 8.97 -13.17
N VAL A 158 -5.66 9.64 -12.04
CA VAL A 158 -6.52 10.69 -11.48
C VAL A 158 -6.80 11.80 -12.50
N ALA A 159 -5.77 12.27 -13.21
CA ALA A 159 -5.95 13.31 -14.23
C ALA A 159 -6.86 12.84 -15.39
N ARG A 160 -6.73 11.59 -15.82
CA ARG A 160 -7.59 11.00 -16.86
C ARG A 160 -9.05 10.97 -16.41
N ASP A 161 -9.29 10.49 -15.19
CA ASP A 161 -10.64 10.24 -14.70
C ASP A 161 -11.36 11.54 -14.32
N LEU A 162 -10.62 12.54 -13.86
CA LEU A 162 -11.13 13.90 -13.59
C LEU A 162 -11.66 14.61 -14.83
N LYS A 163 -11.22 14.22 -16.05
CA LYS A 163 -11.76 14.78 -17.30
C LYS A 163 -13.27 14.59 -17.42
N GLY A 164 -13.79 13.46 -16.91
CA GLY A 164 -15.23 13.19 -16.91
C GLY A 164 -16.06 14.18 -16.07
N PHE A 165 -15.46 14.85 -15.10
CA PHE A 165 -16.12 15.87 -14.29
C PHE A 165 -16.07 17.26 -14.93
N GLY A 166 -15.29 17.47 -15.99
CA GLY A 166 -15.18 18.75 -16.68
C GLY A 166 -14.48 19.84 -15.88
N CYS A 167 -13.79 19.52 -14.79
CA CYS A 167 -13.01 20.46 -14.01
C CYS A 167 -11.71 20.87 -14.72
N LYS A 168 -11.16 22.02 -14.36
CA LYS A 168 -9.83 22.42 -14.84
C LYS A 168 -8.77 21.63 -14.09
N ILE A 169 -7.78 21.08 -14.81
CA ILE A 169 -6.66 20.29 -14.26
C ILE A 169 -5.35 21.06 -14.48
N GLN A 170 -4.54 21.18 -13.44
CA GLN A 170 -3.21 21.83 -13.45
C GLN A 170 -2.16 20.91 -12.84
#